data_e9ef7520db1650b4a462feecca9743cf
#
_entry.id   e9ef7520db1650b4a462feecca9743cf
#
_cell.length_a   1.000
_cell.length_b   1.000
_cell.length_c   1.000
_cell.angle_alpha   90.00
_cell.angle_beta   90.00
_cell.angle_gamma   90.00
#
_symmetry.space_group_name_H-M   'P 1'
#
loop_
_entity.id
_entity.type
_entity.pdbx_description
1 polymer ?
#
loop_
_entity_poly.entity_id
_entity_poly.type
_entity_poly.pdbx_seq_one_letter_code
_entity_poly.pdbx_strand_id
1 'polypeptide(L)'
;MLFRSGYIGSFAHTLVTHYCKPDIYFESHPEYYAYHKGERVPQQLCLTNPDVIDIVVDEVLANLERYHDPSASVQIVSLTQHDNQKYCECKNCKALDDANGSHAGTMITFVNTVAERVKAAGNYDNVVFDTFAYQYTRSAPTAVVPREDVIVRLCSIECCFGHTLDDPNCDENKDFMYDLEQWGKICNRVYIWDYVNNYRETVCIFPNFGVMQRNVQIF
;
A
#
# COMPACT_ATOMS: atom_id res chain seq x y z
N MET A 1 22.61 7.54 -17.78
CA MET A 1 21.35 6.77 -17.84
C MET A 1 20.48 7.29 -16.73
N LEU A 2 19.52 8.18 -17.00
CA LEU A 2 18.60 8.67 -15.99
C LEU A 2 17.68 7.48 -15.63
N PHE A 3 17.73 7.02 -14.38
CA PHE A 3 16.72 6.15 -13.81
C PHE A 3 15.39 6.93 -13.83
N ARG A 4 14.61 6.78 -14.90
CA ARG A 4 13.20 7.12 -14.83
C ARG A 4 12.61 6.17 -13.79
N SER A 5 12.09 6.72 -12.69
CA SER A 5 11.28 5.93 -11.77
C SER A 5 10.21 5.26 -12.62
N GLY A 6 10.05 3.94 -12.51
CA GLY A 6 9.01 3.20 -13.26
C GLY A 6 7.59 3.54 -12.82
N TYR A 7 7.39 4.58 -11.98
CA TYR A 7 6.09 5.04 -11.50
C TYR A 7 5.40 5.96 -12.49
N ILE A 8 4.11 5.69 -12.71
CA ILE A 8 3.19 6.56 -13.43
C ILE A 8 2.48 7.45 -12.42
N GLY A 9 2.59 8.77 -12.61
CA GLY A 9 2.03 9.74 -11.68
C GLY A 9 2.90 9.90 -10.43
N SER A 10 2.36 9.57 -9.27
CA SER A 10 3.00 9.76 -7.97
C SER A 10 3.32 8.46 -7.28
N PHE A 11 4.16 8.53 -6.24
CA PHE A 11 4.57 7.42 -5.41
C PHE A 11 4.32 7.74 -3.93
N ALA A 12 3.87 6.75 -3.18
CA ALA A 12 3.56 6.78 -1.75
C ALA A 12 2.41 7.74 -1.33
N HIS A 13 1.55 7.25 -0.46
CA HIS A 13 0.44 8.02 0.13
C HIS A 13 -0.49 8.68 -0.89
N THR A 14 -0.76 7.99 -2.02
CA THR A 14 -1.35 8.60 -3.22
C THR A 14 -2.86 8.78 -3.16
N LEU A 15 -3.59 7.95 -2.41
CA LEU A 15 -5.04 7.89 -2.47
C LEU A 15 -5.71 9.24 -2.16
N VAL A 16 -5.36 9.89 -1.05
CA VAL A 16 -5.93 11.20 -0.67
C VAL A 16 -5.13 12.39 -1.17
N THR A 17 -3.87 12.19 -1.58
CA THR A 17 -3.01 13.31 -2.00
C THR A 17 -3.05 13.56 -3.50
N HIS A 18 -3.37 12.52 -4.29
CA HIS A 18 -3.32 12.60 -5.75
C HIS A 18 -4.64 12.21 -6.43
N TYR A 19 -5.33 11.18 -5.95
CA TYR A 19 -6.52 10.66 -6.63
C TYR A 19 -7.81 11.32 -6.12
N CYS A 20 -8.23 11.07 -4.90
CA CYS A 20 -9.46 11.63 -4.35
C CYS A 20 -9.12 12.68 -3.26
N LYS A 21 -8.84 13.91 -3.71
CA LYS A 21 -8.31 14.98 -2.87
C LYS A 21 -9.38 15.61 -1.98
N PRO A 22 -9.12 15.77 -0.66
CA PRO A 22 -10.11 16.31 0.27
C PRO A 22 -10.52 17.77 0.00
N ASP A 23 -9.60 18.58 -0.50
CA ASP A 23 -9.87 19.98 -0.86
C ASP A 23 -10.87 20.12 -2.04
N ILE A 24 -11.05 19.05 -2.82
CA ILE A 24 -12.00 19.00 -3.93
C ILE A 24 -13.34 18.41 -3.47
N TYR A 25 -13.30 17.30 -2.71
CA TYR A 25 -14.47 16.47 -2.51
C TYR A 25 -15.04 16.48 -1.10
N PHE A 26 -14.26 16.78 -0.04
CA PHE A 26 -14.69 16.49 1.33
C PHE A 26 -15.90 17.33 1.79
N GLU A 27 -15.99 18.58 1.36
CA GLU A 27 -17.10 19.46 1.74
C GLU A 27 -18.43 18.99 1.17
N SER A 28 -18.43 18.52 -0.09
CA SER A 28 -19.65 18.09 -0.79
C SER A 28 -19.93 16.58 -0.64
N HIS A 29 -18.90 15.79 -0.44
CA HIS A 29 -18.95 14.31 -0.39
C HIS A 29 -18.14 13.74 0.78
N PRO A 30 -18.51 14.03 2.02
CA PRO A 30 -17.79 13.48 3.18
C PRO A 30 -17.83 11.95 3.24
N GLU A 31 -18.83 11.30 2.61
CA GLU A 31 -18.96 9.84 2.53
C GLU A 31 -17.86 9.16 1.68
N TYR A 32 -17.12 9.90 0.89
CA TYR A 32 -15.96 9.37 0.14
C TYR A 32 -14.77 9.08 1.07
N TYR A 33 -14.77 9.66 2.26
CA TYR A 33 -13.68 9.56 3.21
C TYR A 33 -14.01 8.62 4.36
N ALA A 34 -12.97 8.20 5.06
CA ALA A 34 -13.07 7.23 6.13
C ALA A 34 -14.04 7.68 7.23
N TYR A 35 -14.91 6.77 7.63
CA TYR A 35 -15.67 6.89 8.88
C TYR A 35 -14.82 6.34 10.00
N HIS A 36 -14.34 7.19 10.89
CA HIS A 36 -13.40 6.81 11.94
C HIS A 36 -13.84 7.42 13.27
N LYS A 37 -14.00 6.58 14.30
CA LYS A 37 -14.43 6.99 15.66
C LYS A 37 -15.68 7.86 15.66
N GLY A 38 -16.67 7.54 14.83
CA GLY A 38 -17.97 8.19 14.82
C GLY A 38 -18.11 9.38 13.88
N GLU A 39 -17.06 9.76 13.12
CA GLU A 39 -17.09 10.89 12.19
C GLU A 39 -16.40 10.59 10.86
N ARG A 40 -16.71 11.39 9.82
CA ARG A 40 -15.98 11.36 8.56
C ARG A 40 -14.72 12.19 8.65
N VAL A 41 -13.59 11.61 8.26
CA VAL A 41 -12.27 12.24 8.36
C VAL A 41 -11.54 12.23 7.01
N PRO A 42 -11.00 13.38 6.57
CA PRO A 42 -10.44 13.52 5.23
C PRO A 42 -9.04 12.88 5.03
N GLN A 43 -8.51 12.21 6.04
CA GLN A 43 -7.15 11.69 6.01
C GLN A 43 -7.00 10.29 5.39
N GLN A 44 -8.11 9.57 5.19
CA GLN A 44 -8.17 8.29 4.47
C GLN A 44 -9.46 8.21 3.67
N LEU A 45 -9.53 7.30 2.70
CA LEU A 45 -10.74 7.08 1.90
C LEU A 45 -11.63 5.97 2.48
N CYS A 46 -12.90 6.01 2.13
CA CYS A 46 -13.81 4.89 2.26
C CYS A 46 -13.66 3.97 1.03
N LEU A 47 -12.80 2.97 1.12
CA LEU A 47 -12.38 2.14 -0.01
C LEU A 47 -13.49 1.20 -0.55
N THR A 48 -14.62 1.11 0.14
CA THR A 48 -15.82 0.38 -0.32
C THR A 48 -16.87 1.28 -0.96
N ASN A 49 -16.63 2.59 -1.04
CA ASN A 49 -17.51 3.52 -1.73
C ASN A 49 -17.31 3.40 -3.25
N PRO A 50 -18.36 3.11 -4.04
CA PRO A 50 -18.23 2.92 -5.50
C PRO A 50 -17.79 4.18 -6.22
N ASP A 51 -18.23 5.36 -5.80
CA ASP A 51 -17.83 6.64 -6.43
C ASP A 51 -16.33 6.91 -6.21
N VAL A 52 -15.79 6.52 -5.05
CA VAL A 52 -14.33 6.60 -4.78
C VAL A 52 -13.55 5.69 -5.72
N ILE A 53 -14.05 4.47 -5.96
CA ILE A 53 -13.43 3.55 -6.92
C ILE A 53 -13.45 4.16 -8.33
N ASP A 54 -14.59 4.74 -8.75
CA ASP A 54 -14.74 5.40 -10.05
C ASP A 54 -13.73 6.55 -10.19
N ILE A 55 -13.67 7.46 -9.23
CA ILE A 55 -12.72 8.59 -9.22
C ILE A 55 -11.28 8.08 -9.36
N VAL A 56 -10.90 7.07 -8.58
CA VAL A 56 -9.52 6.56 -8.62
C VAL A 56 -9.21 5.88 -9.95
N VAL A 57 -10.13 5.13 -10.52
CA VAL A 57 -9.97 4.52 -11.85
C VAL A 57 -9.79 5.60 -12.92
N ASP A 58 -10.63 6.63 -12.93
CA ASP A 58 -10.59 7.71 -13.91
C ASP A 58 -9.27 8.50 -13.83
N GLU A 59 -8.81 8.81 -12.63
CA GLU A 59 -7.54 9.50 -12.40
C GLU A 59 -6.32 8.64 -12.81
N VAL A 60 -6.38 7.33 -12.54
CA VAL A 60 -5.33 6.38 -13.01
C VAL A 60 -5.32 6.32 -14.53
N LEU A 61 -6.48 6.21 -15.19
CA LEU A 61 -6.58 6.20 -16.64
C LEU A 61 -6.07 7.50 -17.26
N ALA A 62 -6.40 8.66 -16.68
CA ALA A 62 -5.89 9.95 -17.14
C ALA A 62 -4.35 10.06 -17.00
N ASN A 63 -3.77 9.48 -15.93
CA ASN A 63 -2.32 9.40 -15.77
C ASN A 63 -1.69 8.44 -16.80
N LEU A 64 -2.33 7.30 -17.07
CA LEU A 64 -1.87 6.35 -18.09
C LEU A 64 -1.92 6.95 -19.50
N GLU A 65 -3.00 7.62 -19.87
CA GLU A 65 -3.11 8.32 -21.16
C GLU A 65 -1.95 9.31 -21.37
N ARG A 66 -1.49 9.95 -20.30
CA ARG A 66 -0.45 10.98 -20.35
C ARG A 66 0.98 10.43 -20.29
N TYR A 67 1.20 9.34 -19.56
CA TYR A 67 2.56 8.90 -19.17
C TYR A 67 2.85 7.43 -19.48
N HIS A 68 1.90 6.65 -20.00
CA HIS A 68 2.15 5.26 -20.34
C HIS A 68 3.13 5.14 -21.51
N ASP A 69 4.14 4.30 -21.33
CA ASP A 69 5.13 3.93 -22.34
C ASP A 69 5.01 2.42 -22.61
N PRO A 70 4.40 2.01 -23.72
CA PRO A 70 4.25 0.59 -24.04
C PRO A 70 5.58 -0.11 -24.34
N SER A 71 6.68 0.63 -24.53
CA SER A 71 8.02 0.07 -24.72
C SER A 71 8.76 -0.19 -23.42
N ALA A 72 8.26 0.34 -22.30
CA ALA A 72 8.85 0.07 -20.98
C ALA A 72 8.61 -1.40 -20.57
N SER A 73 9.60 -2.02 -19.93
CA SER A 73 9.47 -3.40 -19.44
C SER A 73 8.41 -3.55 -18.35
N VAL A 74 8.27 -2.53 -17.50
CA VAL A 74 7.25 -2.43 -16.45
C VAL A 74 7.06 -0.97 -16.05
N GLN A 75 5.81 -0.58 -15.77
CA GLN A 75 5.46 0.68 -15.15
C GLN A 75 4.54 0.44 -13.95
N ILE A 76 4.67 1.26 -12.90
CA ILE A 76 3.99 1.04 -11.63
C ILE A 76 3.01 2.18 -11.37
N VAL A 77 1.77 1.84 -11.05
CA VAL A 77 0.75 2.75 -10.51
C VAL A 77 0.65 2.53 -9.00
N SER A 78 0.88 3.57 -8.20
CA SER A 78 0.85 3.46 -6.75
C SER A 78 -0.55 3.78 -6.21
N LEU A 79 -1.14 2.83 -5.47
CA LEU A 79 -2.45 2.93 -4.81
C LEU A 79 -2.26 2.72 -3.30
N THR A 80 -1.81 3.76 -2.61
CA THR A 80 -1.33 3.64 -1.24
C THR A 80 -2.05 4.56 -0.28
N GLN A 81 -2.37 4.03 0.92
CA GLN A 81 -2.99 4.79 2.00
C GLN A 81 -2.09 5.92 2.52
N HIS A 82 -2.69 6.90 3.17
CA HIS A 82 -1.97 7.99 3.80
C HIS A 82 -1.32 7.56 5.14
N ASP A 83 -0.31 8.30 5.57
CA ASP A 83 0.52 8.00 6.75
C ASP A 83 -0.21 8.36 8.05
N ASN A 84 -1.18 7.52 8.42
CA ASN A 84 -1.92 7.61 9.68
C ASN A 84 -2.77 6.36 9.92
N GLN A 85 -3.34 6.22 11.14
CA GLN A 85 -4.17 5.09 11.57
C GLN A 85 -5.68 5.32 11.42
N LYS A 86 -6.11 6.27 10.58
CA LYS A 86 -7.54 6.66 10.47
C LYS A 86 -8.29 5.83 9.41
N TYR A 87 -8.15 4.51 9.46
CA TYR A 87 -8.88 3.60 8.56
C TYR A 87 -10.40 3.74 8.70
N CYS A 88 -11.13 3.31 7.67
CA CYS A 88 -12.58 3.42 7.63
C CYS A 88 -13.26 2.30 8.42
N GLU A 89 -14.07 2.67 9.40
CA GLU A 89 -14.88 1.78 10.26
C GLU A 89 -16.34 1.70 9.82
N CYS A 90 -16.68 2.15 8.59
CA CYS A 90 -18.04 2.02 8.08
C CYS A 90 -18.44 0.53 7.94
N LYS A 91 -19.73 0.26 7.93
CA LYS A 91 -20.27 -1.11 7.91
C LYS A 91 -19.64 -1.99 6.83
N ASN A 92 -19.43 -1.46 5.62
CA ASN A 92 -18.92 -2.24 4.49
C ASN A 92 -17.41 -2.51 4.62
N CYS A 93 -16.59 -1.48 4.96
CA CYS A 93 -15.18 -1.66 5.21
C CYS A 93 -14.94 -2.64 6.36
N LYS A 94 -15.66 -2.44 7.48
CA LYS A 94 -15.54 -3.33 8.63
C LYS A 94 -15.92 -4.78 8.29
N ALA A 95 -16.94 -5.01 7.48
CA ALA A 95 -17.33 -6.36 7.09
C ALA A 95 -16.24 -7.08 6.26
N LEU A 96 -15.54 -6.36 5.38
CA LEU A 96 -14.40 -6.90 4.64
C LEU A 96 -13.21 -7.18 5.56
N ASP A 97 -12.90 -6.26 6.46
CA ASP A 97 -11.81 -6.42 7.41
C ASP A 97 -12.05 -7.60 8.35
N ASP A 98 -13.27 -7.72 8.90
CA ASP A 98 -13.66 -8.84 9.76
C ASP A 98 -13.58 -10.19 9.03
N ALA A 99 -14.01 -10.25 7.76
CA ALA A 99 -13.95 -11.46 6.93
C ALA A 99 -12.50 -11.87 6.59
N ASN A 100 -11.56 -10.93 6.62
CA ASN A 100 -10.15 -11.14 6.29
C ASN A 100 -9.22 -11.15 7.50
N GLY A 101 -9.73 -10.86 8.70
CA GLY A 101 -8.93 -10.76 9.92
C GLY A 101 -7.88 -9.64 9.90
N SER A 102 -7.98 -8.72 8.93
CA SER A 102 -7.03 -7.63 8.72
C SER A 102 -7.65 -6.49 7.92
N HIS A 103 -7.27 -5.27 8.22
CA HIS A 103 -7.61 -4.09 7.40
C HIS A 103 -7.01 -4.12 5.98
N ALA A 104 -6.01 -4.97 5.75
CA ALA A 104 -5.52 -5.24 4.40
C ALA A 104 -6.59 -5.91 3.52
N GLY A 105 -7.61 -6.55 4.10
CA GLY A 105 -8.74 -7.10 3.36
C GLY A 105 -9.46 -6.06 2.51
N THR A 106 -9.84 -4.94 3.11
CA THR A 106 -10.44 -3.81 2.39
C THR A 106 -9.48 -3.20 1.37
N MET A 107 -8.20 -3.01 1.74
CA MET A 107 -7.20 -2.43 0.84
C MET A 107 -6.96 -3.29 -0.41
N ILE A 108 -6.71 -4.58 -0.24
CA ILE A 108 -6.46 -5.50 -1.36
C ILE A 108 -7.70 -5.65 -2.25
N THR A 109 -8.89 -5.72 -1.68
CA THR A 109 -10.14 -5.73 -2.45
C THR A 109 -10.26 -4.48 -3.33
N PHE A 110 -9.98 -3.31 -2.77
CA PHE A 110 -10.00 -2.05 -3.50
C PHE A 110 -8.96 -2.01 -4.63
N VAL A 111 -7.69 -2.34 -4.32
CA VAL A 111 -6.60 -2.33 -5.31
C VAL A 111 -6.87 -3.32 -6.44
N ASN A 112 -7.34 -4.52 -6.12
CA ASN A 112 -7.74 -5.51 -7.11
C ASN A 112 -8.84 -4.99 -8.05
N THR A 113 -9.86 -4.32 -7.48
CA THR A 113 -10.97 -3.76 -8.27
C THR A 113 -10.50 -2.64 -9.20
N VAL A 114 -9.65 -1.72 -8.72
CA VAL A 114 -9.08 -0.67 -9.54
C VAL A 114 -8.20 -1.27 -10.65
N ALA A 115 -7.32 -2.20 -10.31
CA ALA A 115 -6.44 -2.87 -11.27
C ALA A 115 -7.23 -3.59 -12.38
N GLU A 116 -8.27 -4.34 -12.01
CA GLU A 116 -9.14 -5.03 -12.96
C GLU A 116 -9.80 -4.05 -13.94
N ARG A 117 -10.40 -2.97 -13.42
CA ARG A 117 -11.09 -1.98 -14.25
C ARG A 117 -10.15 -1.22 -15.17
N VAL A 118 -8.97 -0.84 -14.69
CA VAL A 118 -7.94 -0.18 -15.50
C VAL A 118 -7.45 -1.10 -16.62
N LYS A 119 -7.17 -2.37 -16.30
CA LYS A 119 -6.76 -3.37 -17.31
C LYS A 119 -7.84 -3.63 -18.36
N ALA A 120 -9.12 -3.59 -17.98
CA ALA A 120 -10.23 -3.76 -18.90
C ALA A 120 -10.44 -2.55 -19.82
N ALA A 121 -9.97 -1.37 -19.45
CA ALA A 121 -10.14 -0.13 -20.22
C ALA A 121 -9.13 0.06 -21.37
N GLY A 122 -8.01 -0.67 -21.38
CA GLY A 122 -6.98 -0.52 -22.42
C GLY A 122 -5.90 -1.59 -22.38
N ASN A 123 -4.94 -1.46 -23.32
CA ASN A 123 -3.80 -2.37 -23.40
C ASN A 123 -2.64 -1.88 -22.51
N TYR A 124 -2.71 -2.23 -21.24
CA TYR A 124 -1.75 -1.84 -20.20
C TYR A 124 -1.00 -3.06 -19.63
N ASP A 125 -0.61 -4.03 -20.47
CA ASP A 125 -0.01 -5.30 -20.04
C ASP A 125 1.26 -5.12 -19.19
N ASN A 126 2.06 -4.11 -19.50
CA ASN A 126 3.27 -3.76 -18.75
C ASN A 126 3.04 -2.89 -17.52
N VAL A 127 1.78 -2.58 -17.18
CA VAL A 127 1.44 -1.82 -15.97
C VAL A 127 1.16 -2.78 -14.82
N VAL A 128 1.75 -2.53 -13.67
CA VAL A 128 1.48 -3.19 -12.39
C VAL A 128 1.05 -2.15 -11.36
N PHE A 129 0.38 -2.61 -10.30
CA PHE A 129 -0.11 -1.74 -9.24
C PHE A 129 0.65 -2.03 -7.96
N ASP A 130 1.01 -1.02 -7.17
CA ASP A 130 1.55 -1.27 -5.85
C ASP A 130 0.65 -0.71 -4.74
N THR A 131 0.72 -1.36 -3.60
CA THR A 131 0.08 -0.90 -2.37
C THR A 131 0.97 -1.21 -1.17
N PHE A 132 0.67 -0.58 -0.02
CA PHE A 132 1.45 -0.79 1.20
C PHE A 132 0.80 -1.82 2.12
N ALA A 133 1.62 -2.74 2.63
CA ALA A 133 1.41 -3.45 3.88
C ALA A 133 2.13 -2.65 4.99
N TYR A 134 1.42 -1.68 5.55
CA TYR A 134 1.99 -0.64 6.41
C TYR A 134 0.99 -0.21 7.49
N GLN A 135 1.46 -0.10 8.72
CA GLN A 135 0.61 0.26 9.84
C GLN A 135 -0.63 -0.64 9.93
N TYR A 136 -1.85 -0.08 9.84
CA TYR A 136 -3.10 -0.85 9.96
C TYR A 136 -3.33 -1.91 8.86
N THR A 137 -2.60 -1.86 7.74
CA THR A 137 -2.66 -2.87 6.67
C THR A 137 -1.46 -3.82 6.66
N ARG A 138 -0.60 -3.81 7.70
CA ARG A 138 0.64 -4.62 7.70
C ARG A 138 0.36 -6.12 7.64
N SER A 139 -0.59 -6.59 8.43
CA SER A 139 -0.92 -8.02 8.48
C SER A 139 -1.68 -8.47 7.23
N ALA A 140 -1.28 -9.60 6.67
CA ALA A 140 -1.87 -10.15 5.46
C ALA A 140 -3.33 -10.57 5.67
N PRO A 141 -4.21 -10.38 4.67
CA PRO A 141 -5.59 -10.84 4.72
C PRO A 141 -5.67 -12.36 4.55
N THR A 142 -6.71 -12.99 5.10
CA THR A 142 -6.87 -14.45 5.08
C THR A 142 -7.74 -14.97 3.95
N ALA A 143 -8.61 -14.15 3.37
CA ALA A 143 -9.59 -14.58 2.36
C ALA A 143 -9.34 -13.98 0.97
N VAL A 144 -8.97 -12.70 0.88
CA VAL A 144 -8.63 -12.05 -0.39
C VAL A 144 -7.15 -12.20 -0.70
N VAL A 145 -6.81 -12.44 -1.95
CA VAL A 145 -5.41 -12.48 -2.42
C VAL A 145 -5.17 -11.33 -3.41
N PRO A 146 -3.97 -10.73 -3.41
CA PRO A 146 -3.60 -9.77 -4.45
C PRO A 146 -3.60 -10.42 -5.84
N ARG A 147 -4.02 -9.66 -6.85
CA ARG A 147 -3.91 -10.06 -8.26
C ARG A 147 -2.44 -10.26 -8.65
N GLU A 148 -2.17 -10.98 -9.74
CA GLU A 148 -0.82 -11.22 -10.27
C GLU A 148 -0.07 -9.93 -10.64
N ASP A 149 -0.82 -8.90 -11.01
CA ASP A 149 -0.31 -7.57 -11.38
C ASP A 149 -0.27 -6.59 -10.20
N VAL A 150 -0.50 -7.05 -8.97
CA VAL A 150 -0.41 -6.27 -7.74
C VAL A 150 0.85 -6.62 -6.95
N ILE A 151 1.63 -5.60 -6.63
CA ILE A 151 2.82 -5.65 -5.76
C ILE A 151 2.40 -5.20 -4.37
N VAL A 152 2.69 -5.99 -3.36
CA VAL A 152 2.56 -5.57 -1.96
C VAL A 152 3.91 -5.13 -1.44
N ARG A 153 3.98 -3.91 -0.94
CA ARG A 153 5.19 -3.34 -0.34
C ARG A 153 5.09 -3.40 1.18
N LEU A 154 5.77 -4.39 1.76
CA LEU A 154 5.81 -4.59 3.20
C LEU A 154 6.84 -3.65 3.83
N CYS A 155 6.40 -2.84 4.80
CA CYS A 155 7.21 -1.84 5.46
C CYS A 155 7.71 -2.33 6.81
N SER A 156 9.01 -2.20 7.08
CA SER A 156 9.67 -2.68 8.32
C SER A 156 9.74 -1.63 9.44
N ILE A 157 8.91 -0.57 9.39
CA ILE A 157 9.01 0.57 10.33
C ILE A 157 8.89 0.18 11.81
N GLU A 158 8.16 -0.88 12.12
CA GLU A 158 7.89 -1.34 13.49
C GLU A 158 8.91 -2.38 13.98
N CYS A 159 9.93 -2.68 13.15
CA CYS A 159 10.98 -3.63 13.50
C CYS A 159 12.03 -3.04 14.44
N CYS A 160 12.65 -3.92 15.21
CA CYS A 160 13.92 -3.61 15.86
C CYS A 160 15.05 -3.63 14.83
N PHE A 161 15.72 -2.51 14.65
CA PHE A 161 16.81 -2.37 13.69
C PHE A 161 18.19 -2.77 14.26
N GLY A 162 18.25 -3.09 15.55
CA GLY A 162 19.49 -3.53 16.22
C GLY A 162 19.69 -5.05 16.21
N HIS A 163 18.65 -5.83 15.91
CA HIS A 163 18.69 -7.29 15.81
C HIS A 163 18.35 -7.74 14.39
N THR A 164 18.83 -8.92 13.98
CA THR A 164 18.39 -9.52 12.71
C THR A 164 16.90 -9.85 12.76
N LEU A 165 16.24 -9.85 11.60
CA LEU A 165 14.80 -10.14 11.53
C LEU A 165 14.45 -11.53 12.06
N ASP A 166 15.38 -12.49 11.95
CA ASP A 166 15.23 -13.86 12.42
C ASP A 166 15.84 -14.12 13.82
N ASP A 167 16.18 -13.07 14.59
CA ASP A 167 16.65 -13.24 15.96
C ASP A 167 15.52 -13.81 16.85
N PRO A 168 15.69 -15.03 17.41
CA PRO A 168 14.64 -15.66 18.19
C PRO A 168 14.35 -14.95 19.52
N ASN A 169 15.23 -14.03 19.95
CA ASN A 169 15.07 -13.27 21.20
C ASN A 169 14.51 -11.86 20.98
N CYS A 170 14.18 -11.48 19.73
CA CYS A 170 13.61 -10.18 19.41
C CYS A 170 12.12 -10.32 19.07
N ASP A 171 11.25 -10.01 20.03
CA ASP A 171 9.80 -10.18 19.87
C ASP A 171 9.22 -9.23 18.80
N GLU A 172 9.75 -7.98 18.67
CA GLU A 172 9.35 -7.03 17.65
C GLU A 172 9.56 -7.57 16.23
N ASN A 173 10.67 -8.30 16.02
CA ASN A 173 10.99 -8.85 14.69
C ASN A 173 10.21 -10.14 14.37
N LYS A 174 9.75 -10.88 15.38
CA LYS A 174 8.90 -12.07 15.16
C LYS A 174 7.61 -11.74 14.44
N ASP A 175 6.94 -10.63 14.81
CA ASP A 175 5.70 -10.20 14.17
C ASP A 175 5.91 -9.85 12.71
N PHE A 176 7.01 -9.16 12.40
CA PHE A 176 7.34 -8.84 11.01
C PHE A 176 7.67 -10.09 10.20
N MET A 177 8.42 -11.04 10.74
CA MET A 177 8.72 -12.31 10.07
C MET A 177 7.45 -13.10 9.79
N TYR A 178 6.50 -13.11 10.74
CA TYR A 178 5.20 -13.71 10.53
C TYR A 178 4.44 -13.03 9.36
N ASP A 179 4.35 -11.69 9.37
CA ASP A 179 3.70 -10.95 8.28
C ASP A 179 4.38 -11.19 6.93
N LEU A 180 5.73 -11.22 6.88
CA LEU A 180 6.49 -11.52 5.67
C LEU A 180 6.15 -12.91 5.11
N GLU A 181 6.08 -13.92 5.98
CA GLU A 181 5.69 -15.28 5.59
C GLU A 181 4.25 -15.36 5.07
N GLN A 182 3.30 -14.66 5.74
CA GLN A 182 1.90 -14.68 5.30
C GLN A 182 1.73 -13.98 3.95
N TRP A 183 2.33 -12.81 3.77
CA TRP A 183 2.32 -12.12 2.48
C TRP A 183 3.00 -12.94 1.38
N GLY A 184 4.13 -13.60 1.68
CA GLY A 184 4.83 -14.47 0.74
C GLY A 184 4.00 -15.68 0.25
N LYS A 185 3.00 -16.12 1.02
CA LYS A 185 2.09 -17.21 0.63
C LYS A 185 1.02 -16.79 -0.37
N ILE A 186 0.62 -15.53 -0.37
CA ILE A 186 -0.53 -15.03 -1.14
C ILE A 186 -0.17 -14.04 -2.24
N CYS A 187 1.07 -13.52 -2.25
CA CYS A 187 1.54 -12.56 -3.25
C CYS A 187 2.52 -13.18 -4.23
N ASN A 188 2.37 -12.87 -5.52
CA ASN A 188 3.40 -13.17 -6.52
C ASN A 188 4.63 -12.29 -6.36
N ARG A 189 4.45 -11.07 -5.84
CA ARG A 189 5.50 -10.06 -5.69
C ARG A 189 5.35 -9.32 -4.38
N VAL A 190 6.30 -9.53 -3.47
CA VAL A 190 6.46 -8.75 -2.26
C VAL A 190 7.71 -7.89 -2.42
N TYR A 191 7.56 -6.57 -2.23
CA TYR A 191 8.67 -5.65 -2.14
C TYR A 191 8.85 -5.25 -0.68
N ILE A 192 10.09 -5.05 -0.27
CA ILE A 192 10.38 -4.61 1.09
C ILE A 192 10.72 -3.12 1.08
N TRP A 193 10.00 -2.36 1.90
CA TRP A 193 10.40 -1.00 2.27
C TRP A 193 11.17 -1.08 3.57
N ASP A 194 12.48 -1.20 3.46
CA ASP A 194 13.35 -1.23 4.61
C ASP A 194 13.81 0.18 5.00
N TYR A 195 14.09 0.36 6.30
CA TYR A 195 14.52 1.63 6.86
C TYR A 195 16.02 1.55 7.15
N VAL A 196 16.80 2.47 6.57
CA VAL A 196 18.26 2.47 6.64
C VAL A 196 18.83 3.74 7.27
N ASN A 197 17.95 4.64 7.71
CA ASN A 197 18.34 5.88 8.39
C ASN A 197 17.28 6.32 9.39
N ASN A 198 17.70 7.15 10.35
CA ASN A 198 16.79 7.75 11.32
C ASN A 198 16.14 9.01 10.73
N TYR A 199 14.88 8.93 10.37
CA TYR A 199 14.14 10.07 9.80
C TYR A 199 13.84 11.18 10.80
N ARG A 200 13.93 10.89 12.11
CA ARG A 200 13.75 11.89 13.15
C ARG A 200 15.02 12.67 13.44
N GLU A 201 16.18 12.01 13.28
CA GLU A 201 17.51 12.54 13.57
C GLU A 201 18.48 12.07 12.47
N THR A 202 18.44 12.68 11.30
CA THR A 202 19.13 12.21 10.08
C THR A 202 20.65 12.23 10.17
N VAL A 203 21.24 12.94 11.14
CA VAL A 203 22.67 12.95 11.40
C VAL A 203 23.15 11.88 12.38
N CYS A 204 22.21 11.19 13.05
CA CYS A 204 22.53 10.10 13.94
C CYS A 204 22.77 8.81 13.16
N ILE A 205 23.76 8.02 13.63
CA ILE A 205 24.00 6.69 13.08
C ILE A 205 22.78 5.82 13.34
N PHE A 206 22.26 5.19 12.28
CA PHE A 206 21.17 4.23 12.38
C PHE A 206 21.74 2.85 12.78
N PRO A 207 21.11 2.11 13.74
CA PRO A 207 21.76 0.96 14.38
C PRO A 207 21.65 -0.35 13.60
N ASN A 208 21.59 -0.31 12.26
CA ASN A 208 21.33 -1.49 11.44
C ASN A 208 22.56 -2.08 10.72
N PHE A 209 23.74 -1.51 10.86
CA PHE A 209 24.94 -1.96 10.13
C PHE A 209 25.27 -3.45 10.38
N GLY A 210 25.11 -3.91 11.63
CA GLY A 210 25.43 -5.29 12.02
C GLY A 210 24.43 -6.32 11.50
N VAL A 211 23.25 -5.90 11.06
CA VAL A 211 22.15 -6.80 10.70
C VAL A 211 21.78 -6.74 9.20
N MET A 212 22.20 -5.71 8.48
CA MET A 212 21.83 -5.48 7.07
C MET A 212 22.07 -6.70 6.18
N GLN A 213 23.27 -7.30 6.28
CA GLN A 213 23.61 -8.45 5.43
C GLN A 213 22.64 -9.61 5.65
N ARG A 214 22.34 -9.92 6.91
CA ARG A 214 21.41 -11.02 7.24
C ARG A 214 19.98 -10.70 6.81
N ASN A 215 19.51 -9.48 7.03
CA ASN A 215 18.18 -9.07 6.64
C ASN A 215 17.97 -9.14 5.11
N VAL A 216 18.96 -8.70 4.31
CA VAL A 216 18.92 -8.83 2.84
C VAL A 216 18.89 -10.30 2.40
N GLN A 217 19.54 -11.22 3.13
CA GLN A 217 19.49 -12.65 2.85
C GLN A 217 18.14 -13.29 3.18
N ILE A 218 17.41 -12.71 4.14
CA ILE A 218 16.06 -13.16 4.52
C ILE A 218 15.05 -12.72 3.44
N PHE A 219 15.16 -11.50 2.95
CA PHE A 219 14.30 -10.97 1.88
C PHE A 219 14.48 -11.71 0.56
#